data_1099e04b5a3bc38e609198963346d7ca
#
_entry.id   1099e04b5a3bc38e609198963346d7ca
#
_cell.length_a   1.000
_cell.length_b   1.000
_cell.length_c   1.000
_cell.angle_alpha   90.00
_cell.angle_beta   90.00
_cell.angle_gamma   90.00
#
_symmetry.space_group_name_H-M   'P 1'
#
loop_
_entity.id
_entity.type
_entity.pdbx_description
1 polymer ?
#
loop_
_entity_poly.entity_id
_entity_poly.type
_entity_poly.pdbx_seq_one_letter_code
_entity_poly.pdbx_strand_id
1 'polypeptide(L)'
;MPASMKDRVAIVTGGTRGIGLATARSLLDRGATVCITGRSTEQLADALTQLDAGERAIGVAGHAAEAAHQDATVARVMAEFGSVDVLVNGVGINPYYGSTSDLPEDVAIKMFRTNVLAALAWFTRCEQAWMGEHGGSVVNLSSAGAYRGGPLLGSYGITKAAMIRLTEQLALEKAPRRIRVNAVAPGTVRTKFAAQFWEGNEEAAAAAYPLGRAGEPEDVAEAIAFLASDDASWITGQTLAIDGGLLLTTLVDSLA
;
A
#
# COMPACT_ATOMS: atom_id res chain seq x y z
N MET A 1 24.07 -2.18 4.77
CA MET A 1 23.40 -1.38 3.71
C MET A 1 22.14 -2.14 3.30
N PRO A 2 21.00 -1.49 3.05
CA PRO A 2 19.81 -2.20 2.58
C PRO A 2 20.09 -2.88 1.25
N ALA A 3 19.38 -3.99 0.95
CA ALA A 3 19.53 -4.72 -0.28
C ALA A 3 19.30 -3.81 -1.49
N SER A 4 20.17 -3.94 -2.49
CA SER A 4 19.99 -3.25 -3.76
C SER A 4 18.77 -3.81 -4.49
N MET A 5 17.97 -2.94 -5.07
CA MET A 5 16.87 -3.30 -5.97
C MET A 5 17.21 -2.96 -7.43
N LYS A 6 18.50 -2.88 -7.74
CA LYS A 6 18.97 -2.67 -9.10
C LYS A 6 18.39 -3.76 -10.01
N ASP A 7 17.97 -3.34 -11.18
CA ASP A 7 17.35 -4.19 -12.21
C ASP A 7 15.97 -4.77 -11.80
N ARG A 8 15.35 -4.29 -10.71
CA ARG A 8 13.98 -4.62 -10.34
C ARG A 8 13.01 -3.55 -10.82
N VAL A 9 11.87 -3.97 -11.34
CA VAL A 9 10.79 -3.11 -11.81
C VAL A 9 9.61 -3.20 -10.85
N ALA A 10 9.15 -2.07 -10.36
CA ALA A 10 8.05 -1.98 -9.40
C ALA A 10 6.85 -1.22 -9.96
N ILE A 11 5.65 -1.72 -9.72
CA ILE A 11 4.40 -0.97 -9.88
C ILE A 11 3.93 -0.52 -8.49
N VAL A 12 3.74 0.79 -8.29
CA VAL A 12 3.20 1.37 -7.05
C VAL A 12 1.87 2.02 -7.35
N THR A 13 0.78 1.36 -6.95
CA THR A 13 -0.56 1.93 -7.13
C THR A 13 -0.83 3.01 -6.10
N GLY A 14 -1.41 4.16 -6.54
CA GLY A 14 -1.59 5.31 -5.66
C GLY A 14 -0.30 6.05 -5.31
N GLY A 15 0.68 6.05 -6.22
CA GLY A 15 2.02 6.59 -6.04
C GLY A 15 2.16 8.11 -6.15
N THR A 16 1.07 8.87 -6.26
CA THR A 16 1.14 10.34 -6.50
C THR A 16 1.34 11.16 -5.24
N ARG A 17 1.21 10.60 -4.04
CA ARG A 17 1.36 11.32 -2.75
C ARG A 17 1.47 10.35 -1.57
N GLY A 18 1.82 10.90 -0.40
CA GLY A 18 1.84 10.20 0.88
C GLY A 18 2.66 8.91 0.83
N ILE A 19 2.17 7.84 1.44
CA ILE A 19 2.88 6.56 1.54
C ILE A 19 3.31 6.03 0.17
N GLY A 20 2.43 6.12 -0.85
CA GLY A 20 2.75 5.61 -2.19
C GLY A 20 3.91 6.37 -2.86
N LEU A 21 3.94 7.70 -2.74
CA LEU A 21 5.04 8.52 -3.28
C LEU A 21 6.36 8.26 -2.52
N ALA A 22 6.30 8.22 -1.19
CA ALA A 22 7.47 7.88 -0.36
C ALA A 22 8.00 6.47 -0.68
N THR A 23 7.09 5.50 -0.91
CA THR A 23 7.47 4.14 -1.35
C THR A 23 8.17 4.16 -2.70
N ALA A 24 7.64 4.89 -3.68
CA ALA A 24 8.28 5.02 -5.00
C ALA A 24 9.69 5.60 -4.87
N ARG A 25 9.88 6.62 -4.02
CA ARG A 25 11.19 7.21 -3.71
C ARG A 25 12.13 6.17 -3.10
N SER A 26 11.71 5.49 -2.03
CA SER A 26 12.56 4.49 -1.34
C SER A 26 13.00 3.35 -2.27
N LEU A 27 12.11 2.92 -3.19
CA LEU A 27 12.46 1.90 -4.20
C LEU A 27 13.48 2.44 -5.22
N LEU A 28 13.29 3.67 -5.72
CA LEU A 28 14.22 4.34 -6.63
C LEU A 28 15.60 4.56 -6.02
N ASP A 29 15.66 4.96 -4.75
CA ASP A 29 16.91 5.19 -3.99
C ASP A 29 17.70 3.89 -3.79
N ARG A 30 17.00 2.73 -3.79
CA ARG A 30 17.59 1.39 -3.76
C ARG A 30 17.96 0.87 -5.15
N GLY A 31 17.71 1.65 -6.21
CA GLY A 31 18.11 1.34 -7.59
C GLY A 31 17.01 0.73 -8.47
N ALA A 32 15.80 0.59 -7.98
CA ALA A 32 14.68 0.09 -8.79
C ALA A 32 14.26 1.06 -9.89
N THR A 33 13.53 0.53 -10.87
CA THR A 33 12.72 1.29 -11.82
C THR A 33 11.26 1.24 -11.37
N VAL A 34 10.50 2.34 -11.45
CA VAL A 34 9.18 2.42 -10.83
C VAL A 34 8.14 2.97 -11.79
N CYS A 35 7.00 2.28 -11.87
CA CYS A 35 5.78 2.82 -12.44
C CYS A 35 4.83 3.24 -11.31
N ILE A 36 4.46 4.52 -11.25
CA ILE A 36 3.44 5.00 -10.33
C ILE A 36 2.09 5.14 -11.03
N THR A 37 0.99 4.85 -10.32
CA THR A 37 -0.36 5.12 -10.85
C THR A 37 -1.11 6.12 -10.01
N GLY A 38 -2.02 6.84 -10.65
CA GLY A 38 -2.89 7.83 -10.03
C GLY A 38 -4.01 8.27 -10.97
N ARG A 39 -5.05 8.92 -10.45
CA ARG A 39 -6.21 9.31 -11.26
C ARG A 39 -6.00 10.56 -12.10
N SER A 40 -5.17 11.49 -11.63
CA SER A 40 -4.92 12.79 -12.27
C SER A 40 -3.58 12.77 -12.98
N THR A 41 -3.56 13.14 -14.26
CA THR A 41 -2.34 13.33 -15.05
C THR A 41 -1.46 14.45 -14.49
N GLU A 42 -2.06 15.51 -13.98
CA GLU A 42 -1.36 16.63 -13.33
C GLU A 42 -0.62 16.14 -12.06
N GLN A 43 -1.33 15.45 -11.15
CA GLN A 43 -0.70 14.92 -9.93
C GLN A 43 0.39 13.88 -10.22
N LEU A 44 0.26 13.14 -11.32
CA LEU A 44 1.32 12.22 -11.76
C LEU A 44 2.55 12.98 -12.25
N ALA A 45 2.36 14.03 -13.04
CA ALA A 45 3.45 14.88 -13.52
C ALA A 45 4.20 15.54 -12.34
N ASP A 46 3.47 16.07 -11.36
CA ASP A 46 4.04 16.63 -10.14
C ASP A 46 4.83 15.58 -9.34
N ALA A 47 4.27 14.37 -9.20
CA ALA A 47 4.92 13.29 -8.49
C ALA A 47 6.21 12.83 -9.20
N LEU A 48 6.18 12.70 -10.52
CA LEU A 48 7.37 12.34 -11.31
C LEU A 48 8.46 13.42 -11.22
N THR A 49 8.07 14.70 -11.23
CA THR A 49 8.99 15.81 -11.00
C THR A 49 9.63 15.73 -9.61
N GLN A 50 8.83 15.45 -8.57
CA GLN A 50 9.35 15.28 -7.21
C GLN A 50 10.29 14.08 -7.09
N LEU A 51 10.01 12.96 -7.79
CA LEU A 51 10.86 11.77 -7.77
C LEU A 51 12.21 12.01 -8.44
N ASP A 52 12.26 12.88 -9.45
CA ASP A 52 13.49 13.28 -10.17
C ASP A 52 14.36 12.07 -10.60
N ALA A 53 13.72 11.04 -11.14
CA ALA A 53 14.37 9.77 -11.45
C ALA A 53 14.62 9.55 -12.96
N GLY A 54 14.30 10.54 -13.80
CA GLY A 54 14.43 10.44 -15.25
C GLY A 54 13.69 9.23 -15.83
N GLU A 55 14.35 8.47 -16.68
CA GLU A 55 13.75 7.31 -17.33
C GLU A 55 13.45 6.13 -16.40
N ARG A 56 13.93 6.17 -15.14
CA ARG A 56 13.62 5.13 -14.14
C ARG A 56 12.25 5.29 -13.47
N ALA A 57 11.51 6.34 -13.79
CA ALA A 57 10.16 6.54 -13.24
C ALA A 57 9.17 6.91 -14.34
N ILE A 58 8.07 6.18 -14.43
CA ILE A 58 6.95 6.50 -15.32
C ILE A 58 5.64 6.60 -14.53
N GLY A 59 4.67 7.32 -15.11
CA GLY A 59 3.35 7.47 -14.53
C GLY A 59 2.24 7.04 -15.51
N VAL A 60 1.23 6.32 -15.00
CA VAL A 60 0.05 5.93 -15.78
C VAL A 60 -1.22 6.40 -15.09
N ALA A 61 -2.00 7.24 -15.78
CA ALA A 61 -3.24 7.79 -15.25
C ALA A 61 -4.41 6.81 -15.41
N GLY A 62 -5.22 6.66 -14.34
CA GLY A 62 -6.45 5.87 -14.37
C GLY A 62 -6.96 5.50 -12.99
N HIS A 63 -8.16 4.92 -12.95
CA HIS A 63 -8.77 4.49 -11.70
C HIS A 63 -8.32 3.07 -11.36
N ALA A 64 -7.76 2.88 -10.17
CA ALA A 64 -7.12 1.61 -9.77
C ALA A 64 -8.03 0.36 -9.84
N ALA A 65 -9.36 0.52 -9.75
CA ALA A 65 -10.32 -0.57 -9.84
C ALA A 65 -10.86 -0.80 -11.26
N GLU A 66 -10.34 -0.14 -12.27
CA GLU A 66 -10.74 -0.31 -13.66
C GLU A 66 -9.80 -1.26 -14.41
N ALA A 67 -10.38 -2.33 -14.98
CA ALA A 67 -9.64 -3.36 -15.68
C ALA A 67 -8.78 -2.79 -16.82
N ALA A 68 -9.36 -1.92 -17.65
CA ALA A 68 -8.65 -1.31 -18.78
C ALA A 68 -7.39 -0.51 -18.34
N HIS A 69 -7.47 0.19 -17.19
CA HIS A 69 -6.32 0.90 -16.64
C HIS A 69 -5.23 -0.08 -16.15
N GLN A 70 -5.64 -1.14 -15.46
CA GLN A 70 -4.71 -2.17 -14.97
C GLN A 70 -4.01 -2.87 -16.15
N ASP A 71 -4.76 -3.27 -17.20
CA ASP A 71 -4.23 -3.90 -18.40
C ASP A 71 -3.24 -2.98 -19.13
N ALA A 72 -3.62 -1.72 -19.37
CA ALA A 72 -2.79 -0.74 -20.04
C ALA A 72 -1.50 -0.42 -19.26
N THR A 73 -1.60 -0.37 -17.91
CA THR A 73 -0.43 -0.10 -17.07
C THR A 73 0.58 -1.24 -17.13
N VAL A 74 0.13 -2.48 -16.94
CA VAL A 74 1.03 -3.65 -16.98
C VAL A 74 1.64 -3.81 -18.37
N ALA A 75 0.84 -3.67 -19.44
CA ALA A 75 1.34 -3.72 -20.81
C ALA A 75 2.41 -2.65 -21.08
N ARG A 76 2.22 -1.42 -20.59
CA ARG A 76 3.18 -0.34 -20.72
C ARG A 76 4.49 -0.63 -19.97
N VAL A 77 4.39 -1.11 -18.73
CA VAL A 77 5.57 -1.47 -17.92
C VAL A 77 6.36 -2.59 -18.58
N MET A 78 5.69 -3.62 -19.10
CA MET A 78 6.34 -4.70 -19.82
C MET A 78 7.02 -4.23 -21.13
N ALA A 79 6.39 -3.30 -21.85
CA ALA A 79 6.95 -2.75 -23.08
C ALA A 79 8.18 -1.85 -22.84
N GLU A 80 8.18 -1.05 -21.77
CA GLU A 80 9.26 -0.10 -21.47
C GLU A 80 10.40 -0.73 -20.66
N PHE A 81 10.09 -1.65 -19.72
CA PHE A 81 11.07 -2.17 -18.77
C PHE A 81 11.28 -3.68 -18.83
N GLY A 82 10.40 -4.42 -19.49
CA GLY A 82 10.55 -5.86 -19.74
C GLY A 82 10.19 -6.77 -18.57
N SER A 83 9.89 -6.25 -17.37
CA SER A 83 9.54 -7.06 -16.20
C SER A 83 8.57 -6.34 -15.26
N VAL A 84 7.97 -7.09 -14.32
CA VAL A 84 7.26 -6.58 -13.13
C VAL A 84 7.65 -7.46 -11.94
N ASP A 85 8.67 -7.04 -11.21
CA ASP A 85 9.23 -7.83 -10.10
C ASP A 85 8.54 -7.52 -8.76
N VAL A 86 8.00 -6.30 -8.62
CA VAL A 86 7.39 -5.82 -7.40
C VAL A 86 6.04 -5.17 -7.69
N LEU A 87 5.02 -5.53 -6.91
CA LEU A 87 3.74 -4.85 -6.88
C LEU A 87 3.46 -4.29 -5.49
N VAL A 88 3.22 -2.98 -5.39
CA VAL A 88 2.75 -2.33 -4.17
C VAL A 88 1.31 -1.87 -4.36
N ASN A 89 0.38 -2.52 -3.66
CA ASN A 89 -1.03 -2.16 -3.65
C ASN A 89 -1.28 -1.07 -2.60
N GLY A 90 -1.05 0.19 -2.96
CA GLY A 90 -1.15 1.37 -2.09
C GLY A 90 -2.51 2.08 -2.11
N VAL A 91 -3.42 1.70 -3.02
CA VAL A 91 -4.74 2.37 -3.13
C VAL A 91 -5.70 1.90 -2.05
N GLY A 92 -6.37 2.85 -1.43
CA GLY A 92 -7.50 2.62 -0.53
C GLY A 92 -8.39 3.84 -0.43
N ILE A 93 -9.68 3.62 -0.17
CA ILE A 93 -10.65 4.68 0.08
C ILE A 93 -11.40 4.42 1.38
N ASN A 94 -11.80 5.48 2.05
CA ASN A 94 -12.76 5.46 3.14
C ASN A 94 -13.78 6.59 2.96
N PRO A 95 -14.85 6.38 2.18
CA PRO A 95 -15.85 7.40 1.90
C PRO A 95 -16.93 7.51 2.97
N TYR A 96 -16.89 6.70 4.04
CA TYR A 96 -17.93 6.66 5.05
C TYR A 96 -17.34 6.67 6.46
N TYR A 97 -17.81 7.58 7.28
CA TYR A 97 -17.45 7.75 8.69
C TYR A 97 -18.73 7.72 9.54
N GLY A 98 -19.06 6.54 10.06
CA GLY A 98 -20.31 6.33 10.82
C GLY A 98 -20.42 4.92 11.39
N SER A 99 -21.60 4.61 11.95
CA SER A 99 -21.93 3.28 12.42
C SER A 99 -21.91 2.28 11.25
N THR A 100 -21.28 1.12 11.46
CA THR A 100 -21.22 0.08 10.41
C THR A 100 -22.60 -0.45 10.03
N SER A 101 -23.57 -0.44 10.97
CA SER A 101 -24.97 -0.85 10.69
C SER A 101 -25.70 0.09 9.74
N ASP A 102 -25.25 1.35 9.64
CA ASP A 102 -25.88 2.38 8.80
C ASP A 102 -25.15 2.60 7.48
N LEU A 103 -24.15 1.74 7.17
CA LEU A 103 -23.36 1.83 5.95
C LEU A 103 -24.24 1.54 4.73
N PRO A 104 -24.37 2.48 3.77
CA PRO A 104 -25.09 2.20 2.52
C PRO A 104 -24.42 1.08 1.72
N GLU A 105 -25.23 0.21 1.13
CA GLU A 105 -24.74 -0.98 0.41
C GLU A 105 -23.84 -0.62 -0.77
N ASP A 106 -24.20 0.39 -1.56
CA ASP A 106 -23.41 0.87 -2.69
C ASP A 106 -22.03 1.42 -2.27
N VAL A 107 -21.97 2.07 -1.11
CA VAL A 107 -20.73 2.55 -0.51
C VAL A 107 -19.86 1.37 -0.04
N ALA A 108 -20.47 0.35 0.57
CA ALA A 108 -19.79 -0.87 0.98
C ALA A 108 -19.19 -1.60 -0.23
N ILE A 109 -19.97 -1.80 -1.28
CA ILE A 109 -19.53 -2.43 -2.54
C ILE A 109 -18.38 -1.65 -3.17
N LYS A 110 -18.52 -0.33 -3.29
CA LYS A 110 -17.44 0.54 -3.82
C LYS A 110 -16.16 0.43 -3.02
N MET A 111 -16.27 0.44 -1.70
CA MET A 111 -15.12 0.34 -0.80
C MET A 111 -14.42 -1.02 -0.92
N PHE A 112 -15.18 -2.11 -0.91
CA PHE A 112 -14.63 -3.46 -1.06
C PHE A 112 -14.01 -3.67 -2.45
N ARG A 113 -14.68 -3.18 -3.50
CA ARG A 113 -14.15 -3.23 -4.87
C ARG A 113 -12.81 -2.51 -5.01
N THR A 114 -12.68 -1.31 -4.39
CA THR A 114 -11.46 -0.52 -4.51
C THR A 114 -10.35 -1.02 -3.58
N ASN A 115 -10.68 -1.35 -2.33
CA ASN A 115 -9.67 -1.67 -1.32
C ASN A 115 -9.16 -3.12 -1.40
N VAL A 116 -9.99 -4.05 -1.92
CA VAL A 116 -9.68 -5.50 -1.91
C VAL A 116 -9.61 -6.08 -3.31
N LEU A 117 -10.72 -5.99 -4.08
CA LEU A 117 -10.78 -6.65 -5.38
C LEU A 117 -9.83 -6.03 -6.40
N ALA A 118 -9.60 -4.71 -6.33
CA ALA A 118 -8.62 -4.07 -7.20
C ALA A 118 -7.21 -4.59 -6.96
N ALA A 119 -6.81 -4.78 -5.69
CA ALA A 119 -5.49 -5.32 -5.36
C ALA A 119 -5.30 -6.76 -5.88
N LEU A 120 -6.33 -7.60 -5.76
CA LEU A 120 -6.32 -8.94 -6.35
C LEU A 120 -6.21 -8.87 -7.88
N ALA A 121 -6.95 -7.95 -8.52
CA ALA A 121 -6.92 -7.80 -9.97
C ALA A 121 -5.55 -7.29 -10.49
N TRP A 122 -4.90 -6.36 -9.77
CA TRP A 122 -3.52 -5.94 -10.06
C TRP A 122 -2.54 -7.11 -9.95
N PHE A 123 -2.64 -7.88 -8.85
CA PHE A 123 -1.81 -9.05 -8.65
C PHE A 123 -1.96 -10.05 -9.80
N THR A 124 -3.20 -10.41 -10.18
CA THR A 124 -3.46 -11.37 -11.25
C THR A 124 -2.79 -10.96 -12.57
N ARG A 125 -2.81 -9.67 -12.91
CA ARG A 125 -2.18 -9.16 -14.14
C ARG A 125 -0.66 -9.21 -14.09
N CYS A 126 -0.07 -8.82 -12.96
CA CYS A 126 1.38 -8.92 -12.77
C CYS A 126 1.84 -10.39 -12.77
N GLU A 127 1.05 -11.29 -12.16
CA GLU A 127 1.32 -12.73 -12.19
C GLU A 127 1.31 -13.27 -13.62
N GLN A 128 0.26 -12.94 -14.39
CA GLN A 128 0.11 -13.40 -15.77
C GLN A 128 1.18 -12.85 -16.71
N ALA A 129 1.58 -11.58 -16.52
CA ALA A 129 2.54 -10.91 -17.38
C ALA A 129 4.00 -11.31 -17.10
N TRP A 130 4.35 -11.61 -15.84
CA TRP A 130 5.75 -11.83 -15.46
C TRP A 130 5.94 -12.72 -14.23
N MET A 131 5.35 -12.36 -13.08
CA MET A 131 5.70 -12.99 -11.79
C MET A 131 5.42 -14.49 -11.76
N GLY A 132 4.44 -14.98 -12.52
CA GLY A 132 4.06 -16.40 -12.55
C GLY A 132 5.19 -17.33 -12.98
N GLU A 133 6.10 -16.85 -13.80
CA GLU A 133 7.25 -17.63 -14.31
C GLU A 133 8.56 -17.24 -13.61
N HIS A 134 8.70 -15.97 -13.19
CA HIS A 134 9.96 -15.41 -12.71
C HIS A 134 10.03 -15.26 -11.19
N GLY A 135 8.89 -15.35 -10.49
CA GLY A 135 8.78 -14.98 -9.08
C GLY A 135 8.58 -13.47 -8.92
N GLY A 136 8.51 -13.00 -7.68
CA GLY A 136 8.34 -11.58 -7.39
C GLY A 136 7.94 -11.30 -5.95
N SER A 137 7.66 -10.05 -5.66
CA SER A 137 7.21 -9.60 -4.34
C SER A 137 6.00 -8.68 -4.42
N VAL A 138 5.00 -8.95 -3.59
CA VAL A 138 3.80 -8.13 -3.47
C VAL A 138 3.70 -7.58 -2.06
N VAL A 139 3.46 -6.27 -1.92
CA VAL A 139 3.21 -5.64 -0.63
C VAL A 139 1.87 -4.92 -0.66
N ASN A 140 0.96 -5.36 0.18
CA ASN A 140 -0.39 -4.81 0.30
C ASN A 140 -0.47 -3.79 1.44
N LEU A 141 -1.10 -2.64 1.21
CA LEU A 141 -1.33 -1.65 2.25
C LEU A 141 -2.63 -1.94 2.98
N SER A 142 -2.51 -2.53 4.19
CA SER A 142 -3.61 -2.71 5.13
C SER A 142 -3.74 -1.47 6.07
N SER A 143 -4.05 -1.67 7.34
CA SER A 143 -4.16 -0.64 8.38
C SER A 143 -4.17 -1.28 9.76
N ALA A 144 -3.71 -0.59 10.79
CA ALA A 144 -3.91 -0.98 12.20
C ALA A 144 -5.40 -1.15 12.55
N GLY A 145 -6.29 -0.42 11.85
CA GLY A 145 -7.74 -0.60 11.96
C GLY A 145 -8.28 -1.97 11.50
N ALA A 146 -7.44 -2.82 10.91
CA ALA A 146 -7.79 -4.21 10.61
C ALA A 146 -7.75 -5.12 11.84
N TYR A 147 -6.98 -4.75 12.86
CA TYR A 147 -6.75 -5.55 14.07
C TYR A 147 -7.66 -5.18 15.24
N ARG A 148 -8.13 -3.93 15.25
CA ARG A 148 -9.03 -3.48 16.33
C ARG A 148 -10.15 -2.59 15.77
N GLY A 149 -11.33 -2.70 16.37
CA GLY A 149 -12.43 -1.77 16.09
C GLY A 149 -12.07 -0.35 16.52
N GLY A 150 -12.62 0.61 15.81
CA GLY A 150 -12.48 2.03 16.15
C GLY A 150 -13.76 2.79 15.79
N PRO A 151 -14.12 3.84 16.54
CA PRO A 151 -15.26 4.68 16.19
C PRO A 151 -15.13 5.18 14.75
N LEU A 152 -16.24 5.19 14.01
CA LEU A 152 -16.36 5.74 12.66
C LEU A 152 -15.54 5.03 11.55
N LEU A 153 -14.65 4.09 11.91
CA LEU A 153 -13.75 3.42 10.97
C LEU A 153 -14.07 1.93 10.77
N GLY A 154 -15.13 1.41 11.38
CA GLY A 154 -15.44 -0.02 11.38
C GLY A 154 -15.53 -0.61 9.98
N SER A 155 -16.28 0.02 9.09
CA SER A 155 -16.45 -0.44 7.70
C SER A 155 -15.15 -0.47 6.90
N TYR A 156 -14.30 0.54 7.08
CA TYR A 156 -12.97 0.57 6.47
C TYR A 156 -12.07 -0.54 7.05
N GLY A 157 -12.07 -0.70 8.37
CA GLY A 157 -11.34 -1.75 9.08
C GLY A 157 -11.68 -3.15 8.57
N ILE A 158 -12.95 -3.43 8.28
CA ILE A 158 -13.40 -4.70 7.67
C ILE A 158 -12.69 -4.94 6.32
N THR A 159 -12.62 -3.93 5.44
CA THR A 159 -11.91 -4.10 4.15
C THR A 159 -10.42 -4.31 4.35
N LYS A 160 -9.82 -3.70 5.37
CA LYS A 160 -8.39 -3.87 5.66
C LYS A 160 -8.07 -5.20 6.35
N ALA A 161 -9.01 -5.76 7.12
CA ALA A 161 -8.92 -7.14 7.61
C ALA A 161 -9.04 -8.16 6.46
N ALA A 162 -9.94 -7.92 5.51
CA ALA A 162 -10.03 -8.72 4.28
C ALA A 162 -8.72 -8.68 3.46
N MET A 163 -8.02 -7.54 3.44
CA MET A 163 -6.71 -7.41 2.78
C MET A 163 -5.63 -8.28 3.47
N ILE A 164 -5.63 -8.36 4.81
CA ILE A 164 -4.72 -9.24 5.55
C ILE A 164 -4.99 -10.68 5.13
N ARG A 165 -6.24 -11.11 5.14
CA ARG A 165 -6.58 -12.48 4.76
C ARG A 165 -6.28 -12.79 3.30
N LEU A 166 -6.49 -11.84 2.39
CA LEU A 166 -6.09 -11.98 0.98
C LEU A 166 -4.57 -12.15 0.85
N THR A 167 -3.79 -11.40 1.62
CA THR A 167 -2.33 -11.51 1.66
C THR A 167 -1.86 -12.91 2.06
N GLU A 168 -2.42 -13.45 3.15
CA GLU A 168 -2.11 -14.81 3.63
C GLU A 168 -2.47 -15.88 2.59
N GLN A 169 -3.65 -15.75 1.98
CA GLN A 169 -4.13 -16.72 1.00
C GLN A 169 -3.25 -16.71 -0.26
N LEU A 170 -2.94 -15.54 -0.81
CA LEU A 170 -2.06 -15.43 -1.96
C LEU A 170 -0.63 -15.90 -1.65
N ALA A 171 -0.12 -15.60 -0.46
CA ALA A 171 1.20 -16.07 -0.03
C ALA A 171 1.28 -17.61 -0.06
N LEU A 172 0.26 -18.29 0.49
CA LEU A 172 0.19 -19.75 0.51
C LEU A 172 0.10 -20.33 -0.91
N GLU A 173 -0.78 -19.79 -1.75
CA GLU A 173 -1.03 -20.30 -3.10
C GLU A 173 0.15 -20.06 -4.07
N LYS A 174 0.89 -18.97 -3.87
CA LYS A 174 1.89 -18.51 -4.83
C LYS A 174 3.35 -18.76 -4.41
N ALA A 175 3.59 -19.24 -3.18
CA ALA A 175 4.92 -19.62 -2.72
C ALA A 175 5.62 -20.62 -3.65
N PRO A 176 4.96 -21.66 -4.23
CA PRO A 176 5.61 -22.57 -5.17
C PRO A 176 6.15 -21.88 -6.44
N ARG A 177 5.61 -20.71 -6.79
CA ARG A 177 6.08 -19.86 -7.90
C ARG A 177 7.11 -18.83 -7.47
N ARG A 178 7.63 -18.90 -6.25
CA ARG A 178 8.59 -17.94 -5.69
C ARG A 178 8.04 -16.52 -5.62
N ILE A 179 6.73 -16.36 -5.47
CA ILE A 179 6.08 -15.07 -5.24
C ILE A 179 5.83 -14.92 -3.75
N ARG A 180 6.43 -13.89 -3.14
CA ARG A 180 6.16 -13.50 -1.76
C ARG A 180 5.03 -12.48 -1.73
N VAL A 181 4.10 -12.63 -0.82
CA VAL A 181 3.00 -11.67 -0.63
C VAL A 181 2.94 -11.31 0.84
N ASN A 182 3.18 -10.04 1.16
CA ASN A 182 3.13 -9.50 2.52
C ASN A 182 2.24 -8.27 2.57
N ALA A 183 1.94 -7.81 3.76
CA ALA A 183 1.22 -6.57 3.99
C ALA A 183 1.92 -5.69 5.03
N VAL A 184 1.62 -4.40 5.00
CA VAL A 184 1.91 -3.47 6.07
C VAL A 184 0.59 -2.94 6.64
N ALA A 185 0.55 -2.72 7.97
CA ALA A 185 -0.61 -2.19 8.68
C ALA A 185 -0.23 -0.92 9.44
N PRO A 186 -0.23 0.24 8.76
CA PRO A 186 0.10 1.51 9.39
C PRO A 186 -0.93 1.94 10.44
N GLY A 187 -0.47 2.66 11.46
CA GLY A 187 -1.28 3.55 12.29
C GLY A 187 -1.70 4.81 11.51
N THR A 188 -1.98 5.91 12.21
CA THR A 188 -2.20 7.21 11.55
C THR A 188 -0.86 7.74 11.04
N VAL A 189 -0.82 8.01 9.74
CA VAL A 189 0.33 8.57 9.02
C VAL A 189 -0.04 9.96 8.52
N ARG A 190 0.86 10.94 8.63
CA ARG A 190 0.66 12.32 8.20
C ARG A 190 0.52 12.44 6.70
N THR A 191 -0.69 12.17 6.22
CA THR A 191 -1.08 12.23 4.81
C THR A 191 -2.41 12.95 4.65
N LYS A 192 -2.71 13.44 3.46
CA LYS A 192 -4.03 14.02 3.14
C LYS A 192 -5.18 13.02 3.37
N PHE A 193 -4.92 11.72 3.25
CA PHE A 193 -5.93 10.68 3.50
C PHE A 193 -6.33 10.62 4.97
N ALA A 194 -5.40 10.83 5.88
CA ALA A 194 -5.60 10.75 7.33
C ALA A 194 -5.72 12.13 8.00
N ALA A 195 -5.77 13.23 7.24
CA ALA A 195 -5.72 14.61 7.74
C ALA A 195 -6.68 14.88 8.91
N GLN A 196 -7.93 14.39 8.80
CA GLN A 196 -8.94 14.54 9.85
C GLN A 196 -8.61 13.91 11.21
N PHE A 197 -7.59 13.01 11.26
CA PHE A 197 -7.20 12.31 12.51
C PHE A 197 -5.96 12.94 13.17
N TRP A 198 -5.30 13.90 12.53
CA TRP A 198 -4.09 14.51 13.08
C TRP A 198 -4.01 16.02 12.84
N GLU A 199 -4.55 16.54 11.74
CA GLU A 199 -4.45 17.95 11.37
C GLU A 199 -5.24 18.83 12.33
N GLY A 200 -4.57 19.81 12.95
CA GLY A 200 -5.15 20.70 13.95
C GLY A 200 -5.29 20.09 15.35
N ASN A 201 -4.79 18.87 15.56
CA ASN A 201 -4.79 18.22 16.88
C ASN A 201 -3.59 17.27 17.02
N GLU A 202 -2.42 17.75 16.62
CA GLU A 202 -1.20 16.96 16.50
C GLU A 202 -0.75 16.35 17.83
N GLU A 203 -0.91 17.10 18.93
CA GLU A 203 -0.54 16.66 20.28
C GLU A 203 -1.39 15.47 20.74
N ALA A 204 -2.72 15.57 20.59
CA ALA A 204 -3.61 14.45 20.97
C ALA A 204 -3.43 13.25 20.01
N ALA A 205 -3.17 13.51 18.73
CA ALA A 205 -2.84 12.45 17.80
C ALA A 205 -1.52 11.73 18.19
N ALA A 206 -0.52 12.48 18.66
CA ALA A 206 0.76 11.94 19.13
C ALA A 206 0.61 11.14 20.43
N ALA A 207 -0.20 11.61 21.36
CA ALA A 207 -0.44 10.95 22.66
C ALA A 207 -1.07 9.55 22.53
N ALA A 208 -1.74 9.25 21.39
CA ALA A 208 -2.29 7.93 21.14
C ALA A 208 -1.23 6.85 20.86
N TYR A 209 0.03 7.26 20.63
CA TYR A 209 1.11 6.37 20.22
C TYR A 209 2.21 6.28 21.29
N PRO A 210 2.61 5.07 21.70
CA PRO A 210 3.75 4.90 22.64
C PRO A 210 5.05 5.58 22.17
N LEU A 211 5.29 5.68 20.85
CA LEU A 211 6.43 6.42 20.32
C LEU A 211 6.24 7.95 20.30
N GLY A 212 5.14 8.48 20.82
CA GLY A 212 4.91 9.91 21.03
C GLY A 212 4.73 10.73 19.76
N ARG A 213 4.42 10.10 18.61
CA ARG A 213 4.14 10.80 17.36
C ARG A 213 3.26 9.98 16.41
N ALA A 214 2.54 10.65 15.54
CA ALA A 214 1.99 10.02 14.34
C ALA A 214 3.14 9.59 13.40
N GLY A 215 2.87 8.60 12.54
CA GLY A 215 3.83 8.15 11.54
C GLY A 215 4.01 9.15 10.41
N GLU A 216 5.18 9.14 9.79
CA GLU A 216 5.44 9.81 8.52
C GLU A 216 5.35 8.81 7.35
N PRO A 217 5.08 9.26 6.12
CA PRO A 217 5.05 8.37 4.96
C PRO A 217 6.30 7.50 4.81
N GLU A 218 7.46 8.04 5.17
CA GLU A 218 8.76 7.39 5.11
C GLU A 218 8.87 6.20 6.09
N ASP A 219 8.27 6.29 7.28
CA ASP A 219 8.24 5.18 8.25
C ASP A 219 7.63 3.91 7.63
N VAL A 220 6.60 4.10 6.78
CA VAL A 220 5.91 2.99 6.12
C VAL A 220 6.62 2.57 4.84
N ALA A 221 7.14 3.54 4.08
CA ALA A 221 7.81 3.31 2.81
C ALA A 221 9.06 2.42 2.97
N GLU A 222 9.88 2.66 4.00
CA GLU A 222 11.07 1.85 4.28
C GLU A 222 10.73 0.39 4.60
N ALA A 223 9.65 0.16 5.35
CA ALA A 223 9.18 -1.20 5.63
C ALA A 223 8.64 -1.90 4.37
N ILE A 224 7.92 -1.15 3.50
CA ILE A 224 7.48 -1.68 2.20
C ILE A 224 8.69 -2.04 1.34
N ALA A 225 9.69 -1.18 1.25
CA ALA A 225 10.89 -1.43 0.47
C ALA A 225 11.70 -2.62 1.01
N PHE A 226 11.78 -2.80 2.33
CA PHE A 226 12.34 -4.00 2.96
C PHE A 226 11.59 -5.26 2.55
N LEU A 227 10.26 -5.28 2.71
CA LEU A 227 9.44 -6.45 2.36
C LEU A 227 9.46 -6.77 0.85
N ALA A 228 9.65 -5.75 0.02
CA ALA A 228 9.78 -5.90 -1.43
C ALA A 228 11.14 -6.48 -1.86
N SER A 229 12.19 -6.24 -1.06
CA SER A 229 13.58 -6.61 -1.37
C SER A 229 13.93 -8.08 -1.04
N ASP A 230 15.12 -8.51 -1.45
CA ASP A 230 15.65 -9.84 -1.16
C ASP A 230 16.07 -10.00 0.32
N ASP A 231 16.22 -8.90 1.10
CA ASP A 231 16.41 -8.95 2.54
C ASP A 231 15.24 -9.65 3.26
N ALA A 232 14.04 -9.62 2.64
CA ALA A 232 12.84 -10.31 3.12
C ALA A 232 12.58 -11.66 2.40
N SER A 233 13.61 -12.30 1.84
CA SER A 233 13.48 -13.53 1.03
C SER A 233 12.81 -14.71 1.75
N TRP A 234 12.84 -14.72 3.09
CA TRP A 234 12.19 -15.76 3.92
C TRP A 234 10.90 -15.27 4.61
N ILE A 235 10.34 -14.13 4.14
CA ILE A 235 9.14 -13.53 4.71
C ILE A 235 8.02 -13.55 3.65
N THR A 236 6.93 -14.30 3.94
CA THR A 236 5.72 -14.31 3.12
C THR A 236 4.49 -14.56 4.00
N GLY A 237 3.34 -14.05 3.63
CA GLY A 237 2.10 -14.16 4.38
C GLY A 237 2.04 -13.29 5.66
N GLN A 238 3.02 -12.40 5.86
CA GLN A 238 3.10 -11.59 7.07
C GLN A 238 2.45 -10.23 6.88
N THR A 239 1.85 -9.72 7.96
CA THR A 239 1.41 -8.33 8.05
C THR A 239 2.21 -7.63 9.13
N LEU A 240 3.04 -6.67 8.72
CA LEU A 240 3.86 -5.90 9.65
C LEU A 240 3.09 -4.65 10.10
N ALA A 241 2.79 -4.56 11.39
CA ALA A 241 2.24 -3.34 11.97
C ALA A 241 3.32 -2.26 12.04
N ILE A 242 3.00 -1.07 11.53
CA ILE A 242 3.87 0.11 11.54
C ILE A 242 3.06 1.24 12.15
N ASP A 243 2.89 1.17 13.44
CA ASP A 243 1.85 1.89 14.15
C ASP A 243 2.33 2.63 15.40
N GLY A 244 3.63 2.76 15.59
CA GLY A 244 4.21 3.43 16.76
C GLY A 244 3.81 2.80 18.10
N GLY A 245 3.40 1.54 18.10
CA GLY A 245 2.93 0.80 19.28
C GLY A 245 1.43 0.93 19.55
N LEU A 246 0.66 1.56 18.66
CA LEU A 246 -0.79 1.79 18.84
C LEU A 246 -1.56 0.51 19.19
N LEU A 247 -1.25 -0.62 18.58
CA LEU A 247 -1.96 -1.88 18.84
C LEU A 247 -1.62 -2.51 20.19
N LEU A 248 -0.59 -2.04 20.87
CA LEU A 248 -0.20 -2.49 22.22
C LEU A 248 -0.88 -1.67 23.31
N THR A 249 -1.47 -0.50 22.98
CA THR A 249 -2.19 0.32 23.96
C THR A 249 -3.55 -0.28 24.25
N THR A 250 -3.92 -0.33 25.54
CA THR A 250 -5.26 -0.67 25.99
C THR A 250 -6.09 0.60 26.20
N LEU A 251 -7.42 0.50 26.12
CA LEU A 251 -8.31 1.63 26.45
C LEU A 251 -8.12 2.14 27.87
N VAL A 252 -7.48 1.34 28.74
CA VAL A 252 -7.20 1.69 30.15
C VAL A 252 -6.03 2.67 30.26
N ASP A 253 -5.07 2.63 29.36
CA ASP A 253 -3.89 3.52 29.35
C ASP A 253 -4.27 4.97 29.00
N SER A 254 -5.45 5.20 28.43
CA SER A 254 -5.99 6.53 28.15
C SER A 254 -6.71 7.18 29.34
N LEU A 255 -6.78 6.52 30.51
CA LEU A 255 -7.43 6.98 31.72
C LEU A 255 -6.43 7.31 32.85
N ALA A 256 -5.15 7.17 32.61
CA ALA A 256 -4.06 7.57 33.50
C ALA A 256 -3.46 8.90 33.05
#